data_8f57791235f16d3908b9b73d10317ed8
#
_entry.id   8f57791235f16d3908b9b73d10317ed8
#
_cell.length_a   1.000
_cell.length_b   1.000
_cell.length_c   1.000
_cell.angle_alpha   90.00
_cell.angle_beta   90.00
_cell.angle_gamma   90.00
#
_symmetry.space_group_name_H-M   'P 1'
#
loop_
_entity.id
_entity.type
_entity.pdbx_description
1 polymer ?
#
loop_
_entity_poly.entity_id
_entity_poly.type
_entity_poly.pdbx_seq_one_letter_code
_entity_poly.pdbx_strand_id
1 'polypeptide(L)'
;MIALVANTAIGPAATQLFVPSIPAIAVEFDVPIGVAQISFSASLVALAISTLFYGPLSDRYGRLPMLYVGLVVFLVGTTISLFSTDVTILIVGRIIQAVGGAAGMVITRAIVRDIYGPKGAARVLGTLIVATIGAPMLSIVLGGLITDVFGWRWIFGLSLVLGLIVAILAWATMRGGEKASGSVAGFADMLRGYGRLVRSPVYVGFVLQGGFGSGSFFSFMAVGPFLMVEVLDRPATEFGAYFALVTLVFMGGNFFGGRLSNRIGLERMVVVGGIAAVTCAAVGLGAFALFGLGVAVMFGTSFFISFGNGLAMPNSQAGALNVLPELAGTASGAAAFIQTIFGAIFAQSVASIIEPSGTALFVAMLIGVSAALLFGSVPLFLKLRAARLAGGDV
;
A
#
# COMPACT_ATOMS: atom_id res chain seq x y z
N MET A 1 -3.09 23.19 5.49
CA MET A 1 -2.84 21.89 6.12
C MET A 1 -3.93 20.88 5.78
N ILE A 2 -5.21 21.12 6.09
CA ILE A 2 -6.32 20.19 5.82
C ILE A 2 -6.37 19.75 4.35
N ALA A 3 -6.26 20.67 3.40
CA ALA A 3 -6.26 20.33 1.97
C ALA A 3 -5.09 19.41 1.57
N LEU A 4 -3.90 19.60 2.13
CA LEU A 4 -2.73 18.72 1.88
C LEU A 4 -2.99 17.32 2.41
N VAL A 5 -3.53 17.20 3.63
CA VAL A 5 -3.89 15.93 4.25
C VAL A 5 -4.94 15.22 3.41
N ALA A 6 -6.03 15.89 3.05
CA ALA A 6 -7.13 15.35 2.27
C ALA A 6 -6.67 14.88 0.86
N ASN A 7 -5.86 15.69 0.17
CA ASN A 7 -5.31 15.32 -1.14
C ASN A 7 -4.41 14.06 -1.07
N THR A 8 -3.59 13.95 -0.01
CA THR A 8 -2.72 12.78 0.15
C THR A 8 -3.51 11.50 0.45
N ALA A 9 -4.61 11.62 1.19
CA ALA A 9 -5.39 10.49 1.69
C ALA A 9 -6.43 9.96 0.69
N ILE A 10 -6.95 10.80 -0.24
CA ILE A 10 -8.13 10.45 -1.07
C ILE A 10 -7.89 9.21 -1.94
N GLY A 11 -6.72 9.07 -2.58
CA GLY A 11 -6.39 7.92 -3.43
C GLY A 11 -6.35 6.60 -2.64
N PRO A 12 -5.49 6.50 -1.60
CA PRO A 12 -5.44 5.33 -0.73
C PRO A 12 -6.79 5.00 -0.06
N ALA A 13 -7.52 6.02 0.40
CA ALA A 13 -8.83 5.84 1.02
C ALA A 13 -9.85 5.23 0.05
N ALA A 14 -9.96 5.76 -1.18
CA ALA A 14 -10.87 5.24 -2.21
C ALA A 14 -10.49 3.80 -2.63
N THR A 15 -9.19 3.47 -2.62
CA THR A 15 -8.73 2.11 -2.93
C THR A 15 -9.17 1.13 -1.86
N GLN A 16 -9.05 1.49 -0.59
CA GLN A 16 -9.37 0.60 0.53
C GLN A 16 -10.89 0.53 0.82
N LEU A 17 -11.61 1.62 0.56
CA LEU A 17 -13.07 1.66 0.66
C LEU A 17 -13.74 0.61 -0.25
N PHE A 18 -13.11 0.30 -1.38
CA PHE A 18 -13.59 -0.62 -2.40
C PHE A 18 -13.44 -2.10 -2.03
N VAL A 19 -12.43 -2.46 -1.23
CA VAL A 19 -12.05 -3.87 -0.99
C VAL A 19 -13.20 -4.74 -0.47
N PRO A 20 -13.99 -4.33 0.54
CA PRO A 20 -15.08 -5.15 1.07
C PRO A 20 -16.21 -5.41 0.07
N SER A 21 -16.31 -4.61 -1.01
CA SER A 21 -17.40 -4.71 -2.00
C SER A 21 -17.14 -5.71 -3.13
N ILE A 22 -15.93 -6.24 -3.24
CA ILE A 22 -15.53 -7.12 -4.35
C ILE A 22 -16.44 -8.36 -4.47
N PRO A 23 -16.82 -9.06 -3.37
CA PRO A 23 -17.75 -10.17 -3.47
C PRO A 23 -19.13 -9.77 -4.05
N ALA A 24 -19.70 -8.67 -3.56
CA ALA A 24 -20.98 -8.17 -4.04
C ALA A 24 -20.94 -7.79 -5.54
N ILE A 25 -19.80 -7.27 -6.01
CA ILE A 25 -19.56 -6.96 -7.42
C ILE A 25 -19.52 -8.25 -8.27
N ALA A 26 -18.83 -9.29 -7.78
CA ALA A 26 -18.75 -10.57 -8.47
C ALA A 26 -20.13 -11.20 -8.65
N VAL A 27 -20.96 -11.14 -7.61
CA VAL A 27 -22.36 -11.64 -7.64
C VAL A 27 -23.21 -10.81 -8.60
N GLU A 28 -23.17 -9.47 -8.53
CA GLU A 28 -24.04 -8.61 -9.35
C GLU A 28 -23.72 -8.70 -10.85
N PHE A 29 -22.45 -8.81 -11.23
CA PHE A 29 -22.04 -8.92 -12.63
C PHE A 29 -21.95 -10.38 -13.12
N ASP A 30 -22.28 -11.36 -12.27
CA ASP A 30 -22.21 -12.79 -12.57
C ASP A 30 -20.85 -13.20 -13.16
N VAL A 31 -19.78 -12.79 -12.46
CA VAL A 31 -18.39 -13.07 -12.87
C VAL A 31 -17.62 -13.78 -11.76
N PRO A 32 -16.62 -14.61 -12.10
CA PRO A 32 -15.72 -15.18 -11.09
C PRO A 32 -15.06 -14.11 -10.25
N ILE A 33 -14.83 -14.39 -8.95
CA ILE A 33 -14.20 -13.46 -8.02
C ILE A 33 -12.83 -12.95 -8.52
N GLY A 34 -12.05 -13.81 -9.20
CA GLY A 34 -10.79 -13.41 -9.82
C GLY A 34 -10.94 -12.34 -10.89
N VAL A 35 -12.07 -12.31 -11.62
CA VAL A 35 -12.37 -11.26 -12.62
C VAL A 35 -12.76 -9.96 -11.92
N ALA A 36 -13.63 -10.01 -10.91
CA ALA A 36 -13.96 -8.83 -10.10
C ALA A 36 -12.72 -8.25 -9.41
N GLN A 37 -11.79 -9.09 -8.96
CA GLN A 37 -10.53 -8.70 -8.34
C GLN A 37 -9.59 -7.91 -9.28
N ILE A 38 -9.70 -8.07 -10.61
CA ILE A 38 -8.92 -7.28 -11.57
C ILE A 38 -9.19 -5.79 -11.37
N SER A 39 -10.41 -5.39 -11.00
CA SER A 39 -10.74 -3.99 -10.73
C SER A 39 -9.89 -3.37 -9.59
N PHE A 40 -9.49 -4.18 -8.61
CA PHE A 40 -8.59 -3.77 -7.54
C PHE A 40 -7.12 -3.87 -7.96
N SER A 41 -6.66 -5.01 -8.45
CA SER A 41 -5.27 -5.25 -8.80
C SER A 41 -4.78 -4.34 -9.95
N ALA A 42 -5.59 -4.14 -11.00
CA ALA A 42 -5.28 -3.22 -12.08
C ALA A 42 -5.21 -1.76 -11.59
N SER A 43 -6.07 -1.37 -10.64
CA SER A 43 -6.00 -0.04 -10.03
C SER A 43 -4.72 0.16 -9.21
N LEU A 44 -4.23 -0.86 -8.51
CA LEU A 44 -2.94 -0.80 -7.81
C LEU A 44 -1.77 -0.64 -8.79
N VAL A 45 -1.78 -1.38 -9.91
CA VAL A 45 -0.77 -1.25 -10.97
C VAL A 45 -0.79 0.16 -11.57
N ALA A 46 -1.98 0.66 -11.89
CA ALA A 46 -2.16 2.00 -12.42
C ALA A 46 -1.67 3.09 -11.45
N LEU A 47 -2.00 2.95 -10.16
CA LEU A 47 -1.51 3.82 -9.10
C LEU A 47 0.02 3.81 -9.03
N ALA A 48 0.64 2.62 -8.99
CA ALA A 48 2.09 2.47 -8.91
C ALA A 48 2.80 3.13 -10.09
N ILE A 49 2.36 2.84 -11.32
CA ILE A 49 2.91 3.43 -12.54
C ILE A 49 2.76 4.96 -12.51
N SER A 50 1.57 5.46 -12.16
CA SER A 50 1.27 6.89 -12.15
C SER A 50 2.13 7.67 -11.17
N THR A 51 2.50 7.08 -10.02
CA THR A 51 3.40 7.73 -9.06
C THR A 51 4.78 8.06 -9.63
N LEU A 52 5.25 7.30 -10.62
CA LEU A 52 6.54 7.57 -11.30
C LEU A 52 6.47 8.78 -12.23
N PHE A 53 5.29 9.06 -12.80
CA PHE A 53 5.12 10.13 -13.78
C PHE A 53 4.71 11.46 -13.15
N TYR A 54 3.92 11.48 -12.08
CA TYR A 54 3.43 12.72 -11.48
C TYR A 54 4.54 13.61 -10.91
N GLY A 55 5.64 13.06 -10.44
CA GLY A 55 6.80 13.83 -10.02
C GLY A 55 7.31 14.72 -11.15
N PRO A 56 7.90 14.14 -12.21
CA PRO A 56 8.43 14.88 -13.36
C PRO A 56 7.41 15.76 -14.06
N LEU A 57 6.16 15.30 -14.22
CA LEU A 57 5.10 16.10 -14.84
C LEU A 57 4.79 17.36 -14.03
N SER A 58 4.70 17.22 -12.71
CA SER A 58 4.42 18.37 -11.82
C SER A 58 5.61 19.34 -11.71
N ASP A 59 6.85 18.86 -11.92
CA ASP A 59 8.03 19.70 -12.02
C ASP A 59 8.00 20.56 -13.30
N ARG A 60 7.51 19.97 -14.41
CA ARG A 60 7.47 20.61 -15.72
C ARG A 60 6.27 21.55 -15.91
N TYR A 61 5.08 21.10 -15.54
CA TYR A 61 3.82 21.80 -15.79
C TYR A 61 3.31 22.60 -14.59
N GLY A 62 3.98 22.49 -13.45
CA GLY A 62 3.63 23.13 -12.19
C GLY A 62 2.85 22.19 -11.25
N ARG A 63 3.08 22.36 -9.93
CA ARG A 63 2.50 21.51 -8.87
C ARG A 63 0.97 21.59 -8.89
N LEU A 64 0.41 22.78 -8.80
CA LEU A 64 -1.04 22.98 -8.67
C LEU A 64 -1.82 22.57 -9.93
N PRO A 65 -1.42 22.97 -11.15
CA PRO A 65 -2.11 22.51 -12.36
C PRO A 65 -2.18 20.99 -12.46
N MET A 66 -1.06 20.31 -12.18
CA MET A 66 -1.02 18.83 -12.23
C MET A 66 -1.83 18.17 -11.11
N LEU A 67 -1.92 18.81 -9.93
CA LEU A 67 -2.80 18.34 -8.86
C LEU A 67 -4.28 18.42 -9.27
N TYR A 68 -4.70 19.56 -9.89
CA TYR A 68 -6.08 19.71 -10.38
C TYR A 68 -6.41 18.73 -11.51
N VAL A 69 -5.50 18.52 -12.45
CA VAL A 69 -5.65 17.48 -13.48
C VAL A 69 -5.85 16.12 -12.83
N GLY A 70 -5.04 15.77 -11.83
CA GLY A 70 -5.20 14.52 -11.10
C GLY A 70 -6.55 14.39 -10.40
N LEU A 71 -7.04 15.46 -9.76
CA LEU A 71 -8.35 15.46 -9.11
C LEU A 71 -9.50 15.31 -10.12
N VAL A 72 -9.42 15.96 -11.29
CA VAL A 72 -10.41 15.79 -12.37
C VAL A 72 -10.40 14.35 -12.88
N VAL A 73 -9.23 13.78 -13.14
CA VAL A 73 -9.08 12.38 -13.57
C VAL A 73 -9.65 11.42 -12.51
N PHE A 74 -9.41 11.68 -11.21
CA PHE A 74 -10.00 10.91 -10.11
C PHE A 74 -11.52 10.96 -10.13
N LEU A 75 -12.11 12.15 -10.27
CA LEU A 75 -13.58 12.33 -10.31
C LEU A 75 -14.20 11.67 -11.54
N VAL A 76 -13.58 11.78 -12.72
CA VAL A 76 -14.03 11.11 -13.94
C VAL A 76 -14.01 9.59 -13.75
N GLY A 77 -12.91 9.00 -13.28
CA GLY A 77 -12.83 7.57 -13.01
C GLY A 77 -13.84 7.09 -11.97
N THR A 78 -14.06 7.90 -10.91
CA THR A 78 -15.08 7.62 -9.90
C THR A 78 -16.48 7.62 -10.48
N THR A 79 -16.80 8.58 -11.35
CA THR A 79 -18.11 8.68 -12.03
C THR A 79 -18.34 7.48 -12.97
N ILE A 80 -17.32 7.11 -13.76
CA ILE A 80 -17.40 5.91 -14.62
C ILE A 80 -17.67 4.66 -13.78
N SER A 81 -16.97 4.50 -12.65
CA SER A 81 -17.16 3.36 -11.75
C SER A 81 -18.56 3.33 -11.12
N LEU A 82 -19.09 4.51 -10.73
CA LEU A 82 -20.42 4.64 -10.13
C LEU A 82 -21.53 4.16 -11.07
N PHE A 83 -21.43 4.51 -12.36
CA PHE A 83 -22.42 4.19 -13.37
C PHE A 83 -22.05 2.98 -14.23
N SER A 84 -21.09 2.15 -13.78
CA SER A 84 -20.70 0.95 -14.52
C SER A 84 -21.84 -0.05 -14.64
N THR A 85 -22.05 -0.54 -15.86
CA THR A 85 -23.08 -1.53 -16.22
C THR A 85 -22.50 -2.93 -16.35
N ASP A 86 -21.19 -3.05 -16.42
CA ASP A 86 -20.45 -4.31 -16.50
C ASP A 86 -19.09 -4.19 -15.80
N VAL A 87 -18.46 -5.33 -15.57
CA VAL A 87 -17.16 -5.40 -14.87
C VAL A 87 -16.02 -4.71 -15.63
N THR A 88 -16.07 -4.69 -16.96
CA THR A 88 -15.01 -4.07 -17.79
C THR A 88 -15.03 -2.56 -17.64
N ILE A 89 -16.22 -1.94 -17.70
CA ILE A 89 -16.40 -0.51 -17.45
C ILE A 89 -15.95 -0.15 -16.04
N LEU A 90 -16.27 -0.99 -15.06
CA LEU A 90 -15.80 -0.82 -13.68
C LEU A 90 -14.28 -0.83 -13.61
N ILE A 91 -13.60 -1.82 -14.23
CA ILE A 91 -12.14 -1.93 -14.25
C ILE A 91 -11.52 -0.67 -14.86
N VAL A 92 -12.04 -0.20 -16.00
CA VAL A 92 -11.55 1.02 -16.65
C VAL A 92 -11.73 2.24 -15.76
N GLY A 93 -12.90 2.41 -15.16
CA GLY A 93 -13.18 3.49 -14.21
C GLY A 93 -12.22 3.47 -13.01
N ARG A 94 -11.95 2.29 -12.46
CA ARG A 94 -11.03 2.09 -11.35
C ARG A 94 -9.57 2.42 -11.72
N ILE A 95 -9.12 2.04 -12.91
CA ILE A 95 -7.80 2.42 -13.43
C ILE A 95 -7.69 3.95 -13.50
N ILE A 96 -8.66 4.61 -14.13
CA ILE A 96 -8.68 6.08 -14.28
C ILE A 96 -8.71 6.76 -12.90
N GLN A 97 -9.55 6.28 -11.98
CA GLN A 97 -9.62 6.78 -10.60
C GLN A 97 -8.28 6.67 -9.88
N ALA A 98 -7.59 5.53 -10.00
CA ALA A 98 -6.30 5.29 -9.36
C ALA A 98 -5.19 6.19 -9.95
N VAL A 99 -5.19 6.38 -11.27
CA VAL A 99 -4.29 7.35 -11.94
C VAL A 99 -4.47 8.74 -11.32
N GLY A 100 -5.70 9.21 -11.19
CA GLY A 100 -5.98 10.51 -10.59
C GLY A 100 -5.58 10.60 -9.10
N GLY A 101 -5.88 9.55 -8.33
CA GLY A 101 -5.55 9.48 -6.90
C GLY A 101 -4.05 9.52 -6.59
N ALA A 102 -3.21 8.99 -7.49
CA ALA A 102 -1.76 9.04 -7.37
C ALA A 102 -1.19 10.47 -7.33
N ALA A 103 -1.83 11.42 -8.04
CA ALA A 103 -1.42 12.81 -8.06
C ALA A 103 -1.40 13.43 -6.65
N GLY A 104 -2.45 13.19 -5.87
CA GLY A 104 -2.57 13.68 -4.50
C GLY A 104 -1.41 13.21 -3.62
N MET A 105 -1.03 11.94 -3.70
CA MET A 105 0.05 11.36 -2.91
C MET A 105 1.43 11.95 -3.25
N VAL A 106 1.73 12.11 -4.54
CA VAL A 106 3.06 12.51 -5.02
C VAL A 106 3.23 14.02 -4.94
N ILE A 107 2.28 14.77 -5.51
CA ILE A 107 2.39 16.22 -5.67
C ILE A 107 2.30 16.93 -4.32
N THR A 108 1.43 16.44 -3.41
CA THR A 108 1.31 17.04 -2.07
C THR A 108 2.63 16.97 -1.29
N ARG A 109 3.36 15.84 -1.36
CA ARG A 109 4.68 15.71 -0.73
C ARG A 109 5.70 16.70 -1.32
N ALA A 110 5.64 16.89 -2.64
CA ALA A 110 6.50 17.87 -3.32
C ALA A 110 6.15 19.30 -2.87
N ILE A 111 4.87 19.68 -2.84
CA ILE A 111 4.40 21.00 -2.36
C ILE A 111 4.87 21.24 -0.92
N VAL A 112 4.75 20.26 -0.03
CA VAL A 112 5.23 20.40 1.37
C VAL A 112 6.73 20.68 1.42
N ARG A 113 7.52 19.97 0.62
CA ARG A 113 8.96 20.19 0.55
C ARG A 113 9.30 21.58 0.00
N ASP A 114 8.58 22.02 -1.02
CA ASP A 114 8.82 23.29 -1.68
C ASP A 114 8.43 24.50 -0.77
N ILE A 115 7.35 24.37 0.04
CA ILE A 115 6.88 25.44 0.94
C ILE A 115 7.66 25.48 2.26
N TYR A 116 7.87 24.33 2.89
CA TYR A 116 8.42 24.27 4.26
C TYR A 116 9.93 24.03 4.32
N GLY A 117 10.57 23.77 3.17
CA GLY A 117 12.00 23.45 3.09
C GLY A 117 12.38 22.15 3.81
N PRO A 118 13.66 21.74 3.77
CA PRO A 118 14.08 20.41 4.29
C PRO A 118 13.80 20.21 5.78
N LYS A 119 13.98 21.26 6.60
CA LYS A 119 13.81 21.17 8.06
C LYS A 119 12.34 21.20 8.49
N GLY A 120 11.51 22.04 7.85
CA GLY A 120 10.08 22.18 8.18
C GLY A 120 9.22 21.06 7.58
N ALA A 121 9.61 20.55 6.42
CA ALA A 121 8.89 19.50 5.73
C ALA A 121 8.74 18.21 6.57
N ALA A 122 9.74 17.83 7.35
CA ALA A 122 9.72 16.59 8.13
C ALA A 122 8.51 16.50 9.09
N ARG A 123 8.17 17.61 9.76
CA ARG A 123 7.02 17.66 10.68
C ARG A 123 5.70 17.53 9.95
N VAL A 124 5.55 18.24 8.82
CA VAL A 124 4.32 18.22 8.01
C VAL A 124 4.15 16.86 7.34
N LEU A 125 5.22 16.28 6.78
CA LEU A 125 5.21 14.95 6.19
C LEU A 125 4.82 13.88 7.22
N GLY A 126 5.25 14.02 8.48
CA GLY A 126 4.80 13.13 9.56
C GLY A 126 3.28 13.14 9.71
N THR A 127 2.63 14.30 9.65
CA THR A 127 1.16 14.40 9.69
C THR A 127 0.51 13.75 8.46
N LEU A 128 1.09 13.93 7.27
CA LEU A 128 0.60 13.29 6.05
C LEU A 128 0.71 11.76 6.12
N ILE A 129 1.78 11.23 6.72
CA ILE A 129 1.97 9.78 6.92
C ILE A 129 0.85 9.22 7.81
N VAL A 130 0.53 9.89 8.92
CA VAL A 130 -0.59 9.47 9.80
C VAL A 130 -1.90 9.42 9.04
N ALA A 131 -2.18 10.42 8.20
CA ALA A 131 -3.39 10.44 7.37
C ALA A 131 -3.39 9.32 6.31
N THR A 132 -2.23 9.05 5.70
CA THR A 132 -2.07 8.00 4.68
C THR A 132 -2.28 6.59 5.26
N ILE A 133 -2.08 6.41 6.55
CA ILE A 133 -2.33 5.13 7.25
C ILE A 133 -3.74 5.08 7.82
N GLY A 134 -4.18 6.17 8.48
CA GLY A 134 -5.46 6.20 9.19
C GLY A 134 -6.68 6.26 8.27
N ALA A 135 -6.61 7.03 7.18
CA ALA A 135 -7.74 7.14 6.26
C ALA A 135 -8.08 5.81 5.57
N PRO A 136 -7.13 5.03 5.02
CA PRO A 136 -7.41 3.68 4.51
C PRO A 136 -8.02 2.73 5.55
N MET A 137 -7.55 2.78 6.80
CA MET A 137 -8.09 1.95 7.87
C MET A 137 -9.58 2.22 8.11
N LEU A 138 -9.95 3.50 8.24
CA LEU A 138 -11.35 3.90 8.39
C LEU A 138 -12.17 3.57 7.14
N SER A 139 -11.57 3.71 5.96
CA SER A 139 -12.22 3.44 4.67
C SER A 139 -12.66 2.00 4.52
N ILE A 140 -11.89 1.02 4.99
CA ILE A 140 -12.30 -0.39 4.94
C ILE A 140 -13.55 -0.64 5.77
N VAL A 141 -13.60 -0.10 7.00
CA VAL A 141 -14.79 -0.24 7.87
C VAL A 141 -16.00 0.41 7.23
N LEU A 142 -15.84 1.65 6.73
CA LEU A 142 -16.91 2.35 6.03
C LEU A 142 -17.33 1.64 4.74
N GLY A 143 -16.38 1.07 4.00
CA GLY A 143 -16.64 0.31 2.79
C GLY A 143 -17.52 -0.91 3.05
N GLY A 144 -17.21 -1.68 4.11
CA GLY A 144 -18.05 -2.80 4.53
C GLY A 144 -19.47 -2.36 4.91
N LEU A 145 -19.58 -1.34 5.77
CA LEU A 145 -20.88 -0.80 6.21
C LEU A 145 -21.73 -0.28 5.03
N ILE A 146 -21.11 0.48 4.13
CA ILE A 146 -21.82 1.02 2.95
C ILE A 146 -22.27 -0.11 2.03
N THR A 147 -21.42 -1.12 1.82
CA THR A 147 -21.75 -2.26 0.98
C THR A 147 -22.95 -3.03 1.52
N ASP A 148 -22.98 -3.30 2.83
CA ASP A 148 -24.03 -4.06 3.48
C ASP A 148 -25.38 -3.30 3.54
N VAL A 149 -25.36 -1.96 3.74
CA VAL A 149 -26.57 -1.15 3.97
C VAL A 149 -27.11 -0.54 2.68
N PHE A 150 -26.23 0.00 1.83
CA PHE A 150 -26.61 0.79 0.66
C PHE A 150 -26.26 0.14 -0.67
N GLY A 151 -25.39 -0.90 -0.65
CA GLY A 151 -24.84 -1.52 -1.83
C GLY A 151 -23.53 -0.88 -2.30
N TRP A 152 -22.74 -1.65 -3.05
CA TRP A 152 -21.37 -1.30 -3.44
C TRP A 152 -21.23 -0.02 -4.28
N ARG A 153 -22.24 0.37 -5.04
CA ARG A 153 -22.20 1.59 -5.87
C ARG A 153 -22.06 2.85 -5.02
N TRP A 154 -22.63 2.89 -3.83
CA TRP A 154 -22.54 4.03 -2.92
C TRP A 154 -21.14 4.32 -2.39
N ILE A 155 -20.21 3.35 -2.50
CA ILE A 155 -18.78 3.56 -2.26
C ILE A 155 -18.24 4.62 -3.22
N PHE A 156 -18.59 4.53 -4.50
CA PHE A 156 -18.20 5.52 -5.50
C PHE A 156 -18.95 6.84 -5.31
N GLY A 157 -20.21 6.80 -4.89
CA GLY A 157 -20.97 8.00 -4.50
C GLY A 157 -20.26 8.77 -3.38
N LEU A 158 -19.86 8.10 -2.30
CA LEU A 158 -19.08 8.72 -1.23
C LEU A 158 -17.72 9.21 -1.73
N SER A 159 -17.01 8.42 -2.53
CA SER A 159 -15.71 8.81 -3.11
C SER A 159 -15.84 10.04 -4.00
N LEU A 160 -16.94 10.19 -4.75
CA LEU A 160 -17.23 11.36 -5.57
C LEU A 160 -17.44 12.60 -4.72
N VAL A 161 -18.27 12.51 -3.67
CA VAL A 161 -18.50 13.62 -2.73
C VAL A 161 -17.22 14.05 -2.05
N LEU A 162 -16.44 13.09 -1.52
CA LEU A 162 -15.16 13.38 -0.88
C LEU A 162 -14.16 13.99 -1.88
N GLY A 163 -14.10 13.47 -3.11
CA GLY A 163 -13.24 14.00 -4.16
C GLY A 163 -13.59 15.45 -4.53
N LEU A 164 -14.89 15.77 -4.63
CA LEU A 164 -15.36 17.14 -4.86
C LEU A 164 -15.00 18.08 -3.70
N ILE A 165 -15.20 17.62 -2.46
CA ILE A 165 -14.78 18.41 -1.27
C ILE A 165 -13.27 18.67 -1.31
N VAL A 166 -12.46 17.66 -1.61
CA VAL A 166 -10.99 17.81 -1.72
C VAL A 166 -10.62 18.76 -2.84
N ALA A 167 -11.29 18.70 -3.99
CA ALA A 167 -11.05 19.61 -5.12
C ALA A 167 -11.40 21.05 -4.77
N ILE A 168 -12.56 21.28 -4.12
CA ILE A 168 -12.97 22.62 -3.66
C ILE A 168 -12.00 23.15 -2.61
N LEU A 169 -11.59 22.33 -1.63
CA LEU A 169 -10.62 22.73 -0.61
C LEU A 169 -9.27 23.08 -1.24
N ALA A 170 -8.77 22.28 -2.19
CA ALA A 170 -7.53 22.56 -2.90
C ALA A 170 -7.64 23.90 -3.65
N TRP A 171 -8.72 24.10 -4.40
CA TRP A 171 -8.97 25.34 -5.14
C TRP A 171 -9.08 26.57 -4.23
N ALA A 172 -9.77 26.46 -3.10
CA ALA A 172 -9.99 27.59 -2.18
C ALA A 172 -8.72 27.98 -1.39
N THR A 173 -7.87 26.99 -1.04
CA THR A 173 -6.77 27.20 -0.09
C THR A 173 -5.37 27.20 -0.72
N MET A 174 -5.22 26.66 -1.94
CA MET A 174 -3.92 26.48 -2.60
C MET A 174 -3.73 27.42 -3.79
N ARG A 175 -4.44 28.58 -3.80
CA ARG A 175 -4.27 29.63 -4.82
C ARG A 175 -2.93 30.33 -4.65
N GLY A 176 -2.16 30.49 -5.73
CA GLY A 176 -0.97 31.34 -5.77
C GLY A 176 0.36 30.66 -5.47
N GLY A 177 0.43 29.34 -5.58
CA GLY A 177 1.72 28.64 -5.53
C GLY A 177 2.61 29.06 -6.70
N GLU A 178 3.81 29.57 -6.39
CA GLU A 178 4.80 30.00 -7.37
C GLU A 178 5.13 28.87 -8.37
N LYS A 179 5.48 29.31 -9.59
CA LYS A 179 6.02 28.42 -10.64
C LYS A 179 7.19 27.65 -10.05
N ALA A 180 7.13 26.33 -10.15
CA ALA A 180 8.24 25.47 -9.77
C ALA A 180 9.53 25.92 -10.45
N SER A 181 10.39 26.55 -9.66
CA SER A 181 11.77 26.89 -10.04
C SER A 181 12.64 25.72 -9.59
N GLY A 182 12.55 24.62 -10.28
CA GLY A 182 13.33 23.44 -9.99
C GLY A 182 14.11 22.98 -11.21
N SER A 183 15.42 22.78 -11.06
CA SER A 183 16.22 22.05 -12.03
C SER A 183 15.59 20.67 -12.23
N VAL A 184 15.08 20.44 -13.43
CA VAL A 184 14.52 19.13 -13.82
C VAL A 184 15.69 18.16 -13.81
N ALA A 185 15.83 17.35 -12.77
CA ALA A 185 16.60 16.13 -12.89
C ALA A 185 15.98 15.36 -14.06
N GLY A 186 16.73 15.21 -15.16
CA GLY A 186 16.20 14.65 -16.38
C GLY A 186 15.68 13.23 -16.13
N PHE A 187 14.66 12.80 -16.87
CA PHE A 187 14.17 11.42 -16.82
C PHE A 187 15.34 10.40 -16.99
N ALA A 188 16.36 10.77 -17.76
CA ALA A 188 17.60 10.00 -17.92
C ALA A 188 18.42 9.90 -16.63
N ASP A 189 18.43 10.94 -15.78
CA ASP A 189 19.13 10.92 -14.49
C ASP A 189 18.38 10.03 -13.48
N MET A 190 17.08 10.05 -13.52
CA MET A 190 16.22 9.15 -12.72
C MET A 190 16.46 7.69 -13.11
N LEU A 191 16.49 7.35 -14.41
CA LEU A 191 16.79 6.00 -14.88
C LEU A 191 18.20 5.54 -14.51
N ARG A 192 19.18 6.44 -14.59
CA ARG A 192 20.57 6.15 -14.11
C ARG A 192 20.59 5.90 -12.60
N GLY A 193 19.82 6.67 -11.85
CA GLY A 193 19.64 6.47 -10.40
C GLY A 193 19.07 5.09 -10.07
N TYR A 194 18.02 4.66 -10.77
CA TYR A 194 17.46 3.30 -10.61
C TYR A 194 18.51 2.23 -10.96
N GLY A 195 19.28 2.41 -12.05
CA GLY A 195 20.35 1.48 -12.43
C GLY A 195 21.44 1.32 -11.35
N ARG A 196 21.78 2.40 -10.62
CA ARG A 196 22.73 2.35 -9.49
C ARG A 196 22.14 1.63 -8.28
N LEU A 197 20.86 1.88 -7.94
CA LEU A 197 20.16 1.27 -6.82
C LEU A 197 20.01 -0.25 -6.99
N VAL A 198 19.59 -0.71 -8.16
CA VAL A 198 19.39 -2.15 -8.45
C VAL A 198 20.70 -2.94 -8.41
N ARG A 199 21.84 -2.30 -8.65
CA ARG A 199 23.18 -2.93 -8.54
C ARG A 199 23.60 -3.13 -7.09
N SER A 200 22.94 -2.51 -6.11
CA SER A 200 23.24 -2.71 -4.69
C SER A 200 22.41 -3.88 -4.14
N PRO A 201 23.05 -5.02 -3.78
CA PRO A 201 22.33 -6.17 -3.21
C PRO A 201 21.69 -5.84 -1.85
N VAL A 202 22.25 -4.88 -1.11
CA VAL A 202 21.68 -4.38 0.14
C VAL A 202 20.36 -3.66 -0.13
N TYR A 203 20.31 -2.78 -1.13
CA TYR A 203 19.11 -2.07 -1.52
C TYR A 203 18.02 -3.05 -2.02
N VAL A 204 18.41 -3.95 -2.91
CA VAL A 204 17.50 -4.97 -3.48
C VAL A 204 16.93 -5.86 -2.37
N GLY A 205 17.74 -6.27 -1.40
CA GLY A 205 17.30 -7.05 -0.25
C GLY A 205 16.21 -6.35 0.55
N PHE A 206 16.41 -5.08 0.89
CA PHE A 206 15.41 -4.29 1.62
C PHE A 206 14.13 -4.07 0.80
N VAL A 207 14.25 -3.74 -0.48
CA VAL A 207 13.09 -3.45 -1.33
C VAL A 207 12.25 -4.70 -1.60
N LEU A 208 12.89 -5.84 -1.88
CA LEU A 208 12.18 -7.11 -2.07
C LEU A 208 11.54 -7.60 -0.77
N GLN A 209 12.18 -7.39 0.40
CA GLN A 209 11.53 -7.64 1.68
C GLN A 209 10.19 -6.89 1.79
N GLY A 210 10.20 -5.58 1.48
CA GLY A 210 8.98 -4.77 1.49
C GLY A 210 7.97 -5.23 0.43
N GLY A 211 8.42 -5.62 -0.76
CA GLY A 211 7.59 -6.15 -1.84
C GLY A 211 6.85 -7.43 -1.44
N PHE A 212 7.56 -8.43 -0.98
CA PHE A 212 6.97 -9.71 -0.57
C PHE A 212 6.12 -9.58 0.70
N GLY A 213 6.53 -8.74 1.67
CA GLY A 213 5.71 -8.43 2.84
C GLY A 213 4.38 -7.78 2.45
N SER A 214 4.40 -6.83 1.50
CA SER A 214 3.19 -6.25 0.91
C SER A 214 2.37 -7.29 0.17
N GLY A 215 2.99 -8.20 -0.58
CA GLY A 215 2.32 -9.30 -1.25
C GLY A 215 1.50 -10.15 -0.29
N SER A 216 2.07 -10.56 0.84
CA SER A 216 1.35 -11.29 1.90
C SER A 216 0.14 -10.51 2.42
N PHE A 217 0.29 -9.22 2.70
CA PHE A 217 -0.78 -8.34 3.17
C PHE A 217 -1.90 -8.19 2.13
N PHE A 218 -1.56 -7.92 0.88
CA PHE A 218 -2.55 -7.74 -0.19
C PHE A 218 -3.23 -9.04 -0.60
N SER A 219 -2.60 -10.22 -0.41
CA SER A 219 -3.27 -11.52 -0.53
C SER A 219 -4.45 -11.64 0.44
N PHE A 220 -4.23 -11.26 1.70
CA PHE A 220 -5.29 -11.25 2.71
C PHE A 220 -6.41 -10.25 2.37
N MET A 221 -6.03 -9.05 1.91
CA MET A 221 -7.01 -8.05 1.50
C MET A 221 -7.86 -8.48 0.30
N ALA A 222 -7.26 -9.15 -0.66
CA ALA A 222 -7.94 -9.57 -1.89
C ALA A 222 -9.01 -10.63 -1.65
N VAL A 223 -8.72 -11.57 -0.76
CA VAL A 223 -9.47 -12.81 -0.60
C VAL A 223 -10.25 -12.84 0.72
N GLY A 224 -9.79 -12.10 1.71
CA GLY A 224 -10.43 -12.06 3.03
C GLY A 224 -11.92 -11.69 3.01
N PRO A 225 -12.36 -10.64 2.28
CA PRO A 225 -13.79 -10.31 2.15
C PRO A 225 -14.61 -11.45 1.56
N PHE A 226 -14.09 -12.11 0.52
CA PHE A 226 -14.76 -13.26 -0.11
C PHE A 226 -14.94 -14.42 0.88
N LEU A 227 -13.87 -14.79 1.59
CA LEU A 227 -13.95 -15.87 2.59
C LEU A 227 -14.90 -15.53 3.73
N MET A 228 -14.97 -14.26 4.15
CA MET A 228 -15.92 -13.81 5.18
C MET A 228 -17.35 -13.90 4.70
N VAL A 229 -17.66 -13.36 3.52
CA VAL A 229 -19.05 -13.21 3.05
C VAL A 229 -19.57 -14.52 2.46
N GLU A 230 -18.82 -15.14 1.53
CA GLU A 230 -19.32 -16.28 0.75
C GLU A 230 -19.05 -17.64 1.42
N VAL A 231 -18.04 -17.73 2.29
CA VAL A 231 -17.66 -19.01 2.90
C VAL A 231 -18.07 -19.09 4.37
N LEU A 232 -17.90 -18.01 5.12
CA LEU A 232 -18.20 -17.97 6.56
C LEU A 232 -19.58 -17.35 6.85
N ASP A 233 -20.32 -16.89 5.83
CA ASP A 233 -21.63 -16.26 5.94
C ASP A 233 -21.65 -15.09 6.97
N ARG A 234 -20.65 -14.20 6.86
CA ARG A 234 -20.47 -13.02 7.73
C ARG A 234 -20.56 -11.72 6.94
N PRO A 235 -21.14 -10.65 7.50
CA PRO A 235 -21.28 -9.38 6.81
C PRO A 235 -19.93 -8.73 6.49
N ALA A 236 -19.86 -7.97 5.38
CA ALA A 236 -18.66 -7.25 4.97
C ALA A 236 -18.21 -6.21 6.00
N THR A 237 -19.12 -5.65 6.79
CA THR A 237 -18.83 -4.75 7.93
C THR A 237 -17.94 -5.44 8.96
N GLU A 238 -18.19 -6.73 9.26
CA GLU A 238 -17.41 -7.49 10.23
C GLU A 238 -15.96 -7.69 9.75
N PHE A 239 -15.76 -7.95 8.46
CA PHE A 239 -14.42 -7.96 7.87
C PHE A 239 -13.70 -6.62 8.09
N GLY A 240 -14.37 -5.51 7.81
CA GLY A 240 -13.82 -4.17 8.01
C GLY A 240 -13.38 -3.92 9.44
N ALA A 241 -14.20 -4.31 10.41
CA ALA A 241 -13.90 -4.15 11.85
C ALA A 241 -12.68 -4.96 12.30
N TYR A 242 -12.61 -6.24 11.92
CA TYR A 242 -11.42 -7.06 12.20
C TYR A 242 -10.18 -6.56 11.49
N PHE A 243 -10.32 -6.10 10.23
CA PHE A 243 -9.19 -5.55 9.49
C PHE A 243 -8.64 -4.26 10.12
N ALA A 244 -9.50 -3.44 10.72
CA ALA A 244 -9.05 -2.29 11.50
C ALA A 244 -8.15 -2.72 12.67
N LEU A 245 -8.47 -3.82 13.35
CA LEU A 245 -7.62 -4.38 14.40
C LEU A 245 -6.28 -4.91 13.83
N VAL A 246 -6.29 -5.56 12.66
CA VAL A 246 -5.05 -5.97 11.96
C VAL A 246 -4.14 -4.76 11.72
N THR A 247 -4.72 -3.64 11.29
CA THR A 247 -3.97 -2.41 11.04
C THR A 247 -3.41 -1.79 12.33
N LEU A 248 -4.19 -1.81 13.42
CA LEU A 248 -3.71 -1.34 14.73
C LEU A 248 -2.54 -2.19 15.25
N VAL A 249 -2.60 -3.50 15.05
CA VAL A 249 -1.50 -4.41 15.42
C VAL A 249 -0.25 -4.13 14.58
N PHE A 250 -0.41 -3.88 13.27
CA PHE A 250 0.69 -3.43 12.40
C PHE A 250 1.31 -2.11 12.89
N MET A 251 0.48 -1.14 13.28
CA MET A 251 0.96 0.13 13.85
C MET A 251 1.72 -0.08 15.16
N GLY A 252 1.24 -0.99 16.01
CA GLY A 252 1.95 -1.41 17.23
C GLY A 252 3.33 -1.99 16.91
N GLY A 253 3.40 -2.89 15.93
CA GLY A 253 4.67 -3.42 15.42
C GLY A 253 5.62 -2.31 14.94
N ASN A 254 5.11 -1.34 14.16
CA ASN A 254 5.91 -0.18 13.72
C ASN A 254 6.48 0.62 14.89
N PHE A 255 5.67 0.87 15.90
CA PHE A 255 6.08 1.63 17.07
C PHE A 255 7.18 0.92 17.87
N PHE A 256 7.03 -0.37 18.14
CA PHE A 256 8.04 -1.16 18.83
C PHE A 256 9.28 -1.38 17.96
N GLY A 257 9.10 -1.63 16.65
CA GLY A 257 10.17 -1.79 15.68
C GLY A 257 11.08 -0.56 15.61
N GLY A 258 10.48 0.64 15.55
CA GLY A 258 11.25 1.89 15.54
C GLY A 258 12.05 2.15 16.83
N ARG A 259 11.50 1.78 18.00
CA ARG A 259 12.23 1.91 19.27
C ARG A 259 13.34 0.87 19.42
N LEU A 260 13.05 -0.37 19.08
CA LEU A 260 13.99 -1.47 19.30
C LEU A 260 15.14 -1.44 18.28
N SER A 261 14.89 -0.96 17.05
CA SER A 261 15.93 -0.82 16.03
C SER A 261 17.06 0.13 16.43
N ASN A 262 16.77 1.12 17.29
CA ASN A 262 17.80 2.00 17.84
C ASN A 262 18.81 1.26 18.75
N ARG A 263 18.42 0.10 19.31
CA ARG A 263 19.26 -0.71 20.19
C ARG A 263 19.97 -1.85 19.46
N ILE A 264 19.26 -2.55 18.57
CA ILE A 264 19.77 -3.77 17.94
C ILE A 264 20.17 -3.59 16.47
N GLY A 265 19.85 -2.43 15.86
CA GLY A 265 20.12 -2.11 14.47
C GLY A 265 18.97 -2.47 13.52
N LEU A 266 18.91 -1.75 12.40
CA LEU A 266 17.83 -1.88 11.40
C LEU A 266 17.79 -3.28 10.79
N GLU A 267 18.95 -3.81 10.39
CA GLU A 267 19.05 -5.10 9.69
C GLU A 267 18.62 -6.27 10.58
N ARG A 268 19.04 -6.25 11.86
CA ARG A 268 18.60 -7.27 12.84
C ARG A 268 17.10 -7.18 13.08
N MET A 269 16.55 -5.97 13.14
CA MET A 269 15.10 -5.77 13.35
C MET A 269 14.28 -6.30 12.19
N VAL A 270 14.74 -6.14 10.94
CA VAL A 270 14.11 -6.72 9.75
C VAL A 270 14.05 -8.25 9.85
N VAL A 271 15.14 -8.88 10.27
CA VAL A 271 15.21 -10.34 10.42
C VAL A 271 14.32 -10.82 11.57
N VAL A 272 14.34 -10.16 12.73
CA VAL A 272 13.47 -10.51 13.88
C VAL A 272 12.01 -10.44 13.50
N GLY A 273 11.57 -9.35 12.85
CA GLY A 273 10.19 -9.19 12.38
C GLY A 273 9.83 -10.23 11.32
N GLY A 274 10.76 -10.55 10.41
CA GLY A 274 10.56 -11.59 9.40
C GLY A 274 10.41 -12.99 10.00
N ILE A 275 11.25 -13.38 10.96
CA ILE A 275 11.14 -14.66 11.69
C ILE A 275 9.78 -14.73 12.41
N ALA A 276 9.38 -13.67 13.11
CA ALA A 276 8.09 -13.63 13.78
C ALA A 276 6.93 -13.84 12.77
N ALA A 277 6.96 -13.14 11.63
CA ALA A 277 5.92 -13.27 10.60
C ALA A 277 5.86 -14.69 10.01
N VAL A 278 7.01 -15.30 9.68
CA VAL A 278 7.07 -16.68 9.13
C VAL A 278 6.57 -17.70 10.15
N THR A 279 7.02 -17.59 11.41
CA THR A 279 6.56 -18.50 12.47
C THR A 279 5.04 -18.42 12.64
N CYS A 280 4.49 -17.21 12.67
CA CYS A 280 3.04 -17.00 12.81
C CYS A 280 2.26 -17.51 11.57
N ALA A 281 2.80 -17.31 10.36
CA ALA A 281 2.19 -17.84 9.15
C ALA A 281 2.18 -19.40 9.13
N ALA A 282 3.27 -20.03 9.57
CA ALA A 282 3.38 -21.49 9.66
C ALA A 282 2.41 -22.04 10.72
N VAL A 283 2.33 -21.40 11.90
CA VAL A 283 1.37 -21.76 12.96
C VAL A 283 -0.07 -21.58 12.46
N GLY A 284 -0.33 -20.47 11.74
CA GLY A 284 -1.65 -20.19 11.16
C GLY A 284 -2.07 -21.23 10.12
N LEU A 285 -1.15 -21.65 9.23
CA LEU A 285 -1.41 -22.74 8.27
C LEU A 285 -1.66 -24.06 8.98
N GLY A 286 -0.90 -24.35 10.06
CA GLY A 286 -1.13 -25.54 10.90
C GLY A 286 -2.48 -25.49 11.60
N ALA A 287 -2.87 -24.35 12.18
CA ALA A 287 -4.18 -24.16 12.79
C ALA A 287 -5.32 -24.33 11.76
N PHE A 288 -5.14 -23.77 10.56
CA PHE A 288 -6.08 -23.97 9.44
C PHE A 288 -6.23 -25.46 9.07
N ALA A 289 -5.11 -26.21 8.99
CA ALA A 289 -5.15 -27.64 8.67
C ALA A 289 -5.85 -28.48 9.76
N LEU A 290 -5.76 -28.06 11.02
CA LEU A 290 -6.35 -28.79 12.16
C LEU A 290 -7.80 -28.42 12.42
N PHE A 291 -8.15 -27.14 12.32
CA PHE A 291 -9.45 -26.60 12.73
C PHE A 291 -10.32 -26.10 11.57
N GLY A 292 -9.78 -26.10 10.35
CA GLY A 292 -10.45 -25.56 9.17
C GLY A 292 -10.47 -24.03 9.13
N LEU A 293 -11.22 -23.49 8.16
CA LEU A 293 -11.39 -22.06 7.99
C LEU A 293 -12.36 -21.52 9.06
N GLY A 294 -11.93 -20.49 9.75
CA GLY A 294 -12.76 -19.77 10.71
C GLY A 294 -12.24 -18.36 10.94
N VAL A 295 -13.10 -17.46 11.40
CA VAL A 295 -12.75 -16.05 11.68
C VAL A 295 -11.52 -15.94 12.58
N ALA A 296 -11.47 -16.71 13.66
CA ALA A 296 -10.36 -16.69 14.61
C ALA A 296 -9.04 -17.16 13.98
N VAL A 297 -9.06 -18.19 13.14
CA VAL A 297 -7.86 -18.71 12.44
C VAL A 297 -7.39 -17.68 11.41
N MET A 298 -8.30 -17.15 10.61
CA MET A 298 -8.00 -16.21 9.54
C MET A 298 -7.43 -14.88 10.09
N PHE A 299 -8.14 -14.24 11.00
CA PHE A 299 -7.70 -12.96 11.56
C PHE A 299 -6.61 -13.12 12.62
N GLY A 300 -6.63 -14.18 13.43
CA GLY A 300 -5.56 -14.47 14.37
C GLY A 300 -4.20 -14.62 13.68
N THR A 301 -4.16 -15.38 12.58
CA THR A 301 -2.95 -15.49 11.74
C THR A 301 -2.52 -14.12 11.22
N SER A 302 -3.47 -13.35 10.68
CA SER A 302 -3.20 -12.03 10.10
C SER A 302 -2.72 -11.01 11.13
N PHE A 303 -3.23 -11.04 12.36
CA PHE A 303 -2.77 -10.17 13.46
C PHE A 303 -1.28 -10.36 13.75
N PHE A 304 -0.86 -11.59 13.93
CA PHE A 304 0.52 -11.87 14.29
C PHE A 304 1.48 -11.65 13.11
N ILE A 305 1.08 -12.01 11.89
CA ILE A 305 1.87 -11.68 10.69
C ILE A 305 2.02 -10.16 10.55
N SER A 306 0.94 -9.40 10.77
CA SER A 306 0.96 -7.93 10.68
C SER A 306 1.85 -7.30 11.74
N PHE A 307 1.92 -7.86 12.95
CA PHE A 307 2.87 -7.42 13.96
C PHE A 307 4.33 -7.61 13.49
N GLY A 308 4.66 -8.80 12.98
CA GLY A 308 6.00 -9.09 12.43
C GLY A 308 6.37 -8.19 11.25
N ASN A 309 5.44 -7.97 10.31
CA ASN A 309 5.62 -7.03 9.21
C ASN A 309 5.76 -5.59 9.71
N GLY A 310 5.02 -5.20 10.75
CA GLY A 310 5.15 -3.90 11.42
C GLY A 310 6.55 -3.68 11.99
N LEU A 311 7.18 -4.71 12.55
CA LEU A 311 8.56 -4.65 13.00
C LEU A 311 9.55 -4.53 11.83
N ALA A 312 9.32 -5.26 10.71
CA ALA A 312 10.28 -5.38 9.62
C ALA A 312 10.19 -4.24 8.58
N MET A 313 9.00 -3.93 8.05
CA MET A 313 8.83 -3.07 6.88
C MET A 313 9.35 -1.64 7.05
N PRO A 314 9.10 -0.92 8.15
CA PRO A 314 9.63 0.44 8.32
C PRO A 314 11.14 0.46 8.44
N ASN A 315 11.71 -0.54 9.09
CA ASN A 315 13.15 -0.67 9.22
C ASN A 315 13.81 -0.99 7.87
N SER A 316 13.16 -1.81 7.07
CA SER A 316 13.57 -2.11 5.70
C SER A 316 13.51 -0.87 4.80
N GLN A 317 12.44 -0.06 4.89
CA GLN A 317 12.34 1.20 4.15
C GLN A 317 13.44 2.18 4.57
N ALA A 318 13.67 2.35 5.88
CA ALA A 318 14.74 3.20 6.38
C ALA A 318 16.11 2.69 5.91
N GLY A 319 16.34 1.38 5.95
CA GLY A 319 17.57 0.75 5.44
C GLY A 319 17.79 1.02 3.95
N ALA A 320 16.75 0.87 3.13
CA ALA A 320 16.82 1.13 1.69
C ALA A 320 17.20 2.59 1.37
N LEU A 321 16.67 3.57 2.12
CA LEU A 321 16.97 4.99 1.95
C LEU A 321 18.42 5.35 2.36
N ASN A 322 19.00 4.61 3.28
CA ASN A 322 20.34 4.85 3.79
C ASN A 322 21.45 4.26 2.89
N VAL A 323 21.13 3.43 1.91
CA VAL A 323 22.14 2.79 1.02
C VAL A 323 22.83 3.82 0.13
N LEU A 324 22.08 4.74 -0.47
CA LEU A 324 22.57 5.84 -1.31
C LEU A 324 21.79 7.11 -0.94
N PRO A 325 22.24 7.85 0.10
CA PRO A 325 21.50 9.02 0.61
C PRO A 325 21.23 10.10 -0.43
N GLU A 326 22.11 10.25 -1.41
CA GLU A 326 21.96 11.19 -2.52
C GLU A 326 20.79 10.81 -3.47
N LEU A 327 20.38 9.55 -3.46
CA LEU A 327 19.26 9.02 -4.25
C LEU A 327 18.03 8.66 -3.41
N ALA A 328 17.93 9.14 -2.17
CA ALA A 328 16.85 8.75 -1.23
C ALA A 328 15.44 8.95 -1.81
N GLY A 329 15.20 10.01 -2.57
CA GLY A 329 13.92 10.24 -3.24
C GLY A 329 13.61 9.17 -4.29
N THR A 330 14.57 8.86 -5.17
CA THR A 330 14.47 7.80 -6.18
C THR A 330 14.31 6.43 -5.52
N ALA A 331 15.06 6.16 -4.45
CA ALA A 331 15.01 4.92 -3.69
C ALA A 331 13.63 4.70 -3.04
N SER A 332 13.05 5.75 -2.45
CA SER A 332 11.71 5.70 -1.85
C SER A 332 10.62 5.44 -2.90
N GLY A 333 10.69 6.12 -4.06
CA GLY A 333 9.75 5.93 -5.16
C GLY A 333 9.79 4.50 -5.71
N ALA A 334 10.99 3.98 -5.97
CA ALA A 334 11.16 2.61 -6.45
C ALA A 334 10.68 1.57 -5.42
N ALA A 335 10.97 1.77 -4.14
CA ALA A 335 10.48 0.88 -3.08
C ALA A 335 8.95 0.86 -3.01
N ALA A 336 8.29 2.03 -3.06
CA ALA A 336 6.84 2.12 -3.07
C ALA A 336 6.23 1.46 -4.32
N PHE A 337 6.83 1.68 -5.49
CA PHE A 337 6.43 1.03 -6.73
C PHE A 337 6.49 -0.49 -6.62
N ILE A 338 7.63 -1.05 -6.19
CA ILE A 338 7.81 -2.49 -6.03
C ILE A 338 6.82 -3.08 -5.02
N GLN A 339 6.62 -2.44 -3.87
CA GLN A 339 5.64 -2.87 -2.87
C GLN A 339 4.23 -2.96 -3.45
N THR A 340 3.82 -1.95 -4.21
CA THR A 340 2.48 -1.91 -4.80
C THR A 340 2.30 -2.94 -5.92
N ILE A 341 3.33 -3.11 -6.78
CA ILE A 341 3.30 -4.12 -7.86
C ILE A 341 3.26 -5.54 -7.29
N PHE A 342 4.09 -5.85 -6.28
CA PHE A 342 4.03 -7.16 -5.62
C PHE A 342 2.68 -7.38 -4.94
N GLY A 343 2.14 -6.34 -4.30
CA GLY A 343 0.79 -6.37 -3.75
C GLY A 343 -0.26 -6.72 -4.80
N ALA A 344 -0.22 -6.08 -5.97
CA ALA A 344 -1.14 -6.35 -7.07
C ALA A 344 -1.00 -7.78 -7.63
N ILE A 345 0.25 -8.24 -7.84
CA ILE A 345 0.53 -9.59 -8.35
C ILE A 345 0.01 -10.65 -7.37
N PHE A 346 0.33 -10.54 -6.09
CA PHE A 346 -0.10 -11.49 -5.09
C PHE A 346 -1.63 -11.49 -4.91
N ALA A 347 -2.24 -10.30 -4.84
CA ALA A 347 -3.69 -10.15 -4.75
C ALA A 347 -4.40 -10.86 -5.91
N GLN A 348 -3.95 -10.61 -7.15
CA GLN A 348 -4.53 -11.20 -8.35
C GLN A 348 -4.27 -12.71 -8.42
N SER A 349 -3.04 -13.16 -8.12
CA SER A 349 -2.69 -14.58 -8.17
C SER A 349 -3.54 -15.40 -7.22
N VAL A 350 -3.71 -14.94 -5.98
CA VAL A 350 -4.52 -15.66 -4.98
C VAL A 350 -5.99 -15.66 -5.37
N ALA A 351 -6.54 -14.53 -5.81
CA ALA A 351 -7.94 -14.45 -6.22
C ALA A 351 -8.26 -15.28 -7.47
N SER A 352 -7.27 -15.49 -8.36
CA SER A 352 -7.46 -16.32 -9.57
C SER A 352 -7.41 -17.82 -9.30
N ILE A 353 -6.83 -18.26 -8.16
CA ILE A 353 -6.65 -19.66 -7.80
C ILE A 353 -7.66 -20.06 -6.69
N ILE A 354 -8.41 -19.09 -6.18
CA ILE A 354 -9.20 -19.29 -4.99
C ILE A 354 -10.30 -20.33 -5.19
N GLU A 355 -10.25 -21.31 -4.31
CA GLU A 355 -11.36 -22.19 -4.00
C GLU A 355 -11.92 -21.82 -2.61
N PRO A 356 -13.17 -22.19 -2.29
CA PRO A 356 -13.79 -21.92 -0.99
C PRO A 356 -13.00 -22.48 0.20
N SER A 357 -11.98 -23.30 -0.04
CA SER A 357 -11.14 -23.90 0.99
C SER A 357 -10.31 -22.91 1.81
N GLY A 358 -9.99 -21.73 1.28
CA GLY A 358 -9.07 -20.79 1.92
C GLY A 358 -7.59 -21.18 1.89
N THR A 359 -7.23 -22.36 1.42
CA THR A 359 -5.83 -22.86 1.40
C THR A 359 -4.90 -21.93 0.65
N ALA A 360 -5.33 -21.40 -0.49
CA ALA A 360 -4.55 -20.49 -1.31
C ALA A 360 -4.11 -19.23 -0.54
N LEU A 361 -4.97 -18.70 0.36
CA LEU A 361 -4.65 -17.56 1.19
C LEU A 361 -3.49 -17.87 2.15
N PHE A 362 -3.59 -18.92 2.95
CA PHE A 362 -2.56 -19.24 3.97
C PHE A 362 -1.22 -19.60 3.32
N VAL A 363 -1.24 -20.32 2.20
CA VAL A 363 -0.03 -20.65 1.43
C VAL A 363 0.60 -19.39 0.85
N ALA A 364 -0.18 -18.49 0.24
CA ALA A 364 0.35 -17.25 -0.31
C ALA A 364 0.92 -16.32 0.78
N MET A 365 0.27 -16.25 1.95
CA MET A 365 0.79 -15.49 3.09
C MET A 365 2.13 -16.07 3.55
N LEU A 366 2.24 -17.39 3.69
CA LEU A 366 3.48 -18.06 4.09
C LEU A 366 4.60 -17.87 3.06
N ILE A 367 4.31 -18.02 1.77
CA ILE A 367 5.28 -17.76 0.69
C ILE A 367 5.75 -16.30 0.74
N GLY A 368 4.82 -15.34 0.87
CA GLY A 368 5.14 -13.92 0.92
C GLY A 368 6.06 -13.58 2.09
N VAL A 369 5.72 -13.98 3.33
CA VAL A 369 6.58 -13.65 4.49
C VAL A 369 7.89 -14.43 4.50
N SER A 370 7.94 -15.65 3.95
CA SER A 370 9.17 -16.44 3.84
C SER A 370 10.15 -15.81 2.83
N ALA A 371 9.65 -15.40 1.67
CA ALA A 371 10.44 -14.65 0.70
C ALA A 371 10.89 -13.30 1.25
N ALA A 372 10.01 -12.59 1.99
CA ALA A 372 10.36 -11.35 2.66
C ALA A 372 11.50 -11.56 3.68
N LEU A 373 11.47 -12.61 4.48
CA LEU A 373 12.57 -12.96 5.39
C LEU A 373 13.87 -13.28 4.64
N LEU A 374 13.78 -14.09 3.58
CA LEU A 374 14.93 -14.47 2.77
C LEU A 374 15.67 -13.23 2.23
N PHE A 375 14.95 -12.35 1.53
CA PHE A 375 15.56 -11.14 0.97
C PHE A 375 15.93 -10.12 2.03
N GLY A 376 15.13 -9.97 3.08
CA GLY A 376 15.40 -9.09 4.21
C GLY A 376 16.60 -9.49 5.06
N SER A 377 17.04 -10.75 4.99
CA SER A 377 18.25 -11.23 5.66
C SER A 377 19.55 -10.88 4.92
N VAL A 378 19.48 -10.59 3.61
CA VAL A 378 20.67 -10.28 2.76
C VAL A 378 21.47 -9.10 3.29
N PRO A 379 20.89 -7.94 3.67
CA PRO A 379 21.64 -6.83 4.22
C PRO A 379 22.44 -7.19 5.49
N LEU A 380 21.79 -7.93 6.41
CA LEU A 380 22.45 -8.37 7.64
C LEU A 380 23.60 -9.35 7.33
N PHE A 381 23.37 -10.32 6.46
CA PHE A 381 24.39 -11.30 6.07
C PHE A 381 25.63 -10.62 5.45
N LEU A 382 25.43 -9.66 4.54
CA LEU A 382 26.53 -8.95 3.90
C LEU A 382 27.31 -8.09 4.92
N LYS A 383 26.61 -7.46 5.85
CA LYS A 383 27.22 -6.68 6.93
C LYS A 383 28.10 -7.56 7.85
N LEU A 384 27.57 -8.71 8.28
CA LEU A 384 28.31 -9.64 9.12
C LEU A 384 29.53 -10.25 8.40
N ARG A 385 29.38 -10.56 7.09
CA ARG A 385 30.49 -11.03 6.27
C ARG A 385 31.60 -9.99 6.15
N ALA A 386 31.24 -8.73 5.92
CA ALA A 386 32.22 -7.64 5.85
C ALA A 386 32.93 -7.43 7.19
N ALA A 387 32.25 -7.50 8.33
CA ALA A 387 32.86 -7.39 9.67
C ALA A 387 33.86 -8.52 9.95
N ARG A 388 33.50 -9.78 9.59
CA ARG A 388 34.45 -10.91 9.74
C ARG A 388 35.69 -10.77 8.87
N LEU A 389 35.56 -10.26 7.65
CA LEU A 389 36.70 -10.04 6.76
C LEU A 389 37.62 -8.89 7.24
N ALA A 390 37.08 -7.93 8.00
CA ALA A 390 37.81 -6.84 8.59
C ALA A 390 38.47 -7.18 9.94
N GLY A 391 38.39 -8.44 10.41
CA GLY A 391 39.02 -8.92 11.63
C GLY A 391 38.34 -8.46 12.93
N GLY A 392 37.06 -8.02 12.85
CA GLY A 392 36.27 -7.64 14.02
C GLY A 392 35.50 -8.83 14.59
N ASP A 393 35.61 -9.08 15.90
CA ASP A 393 34.68 -9.89 16.65
C ASP A 393 33.30 -9.22 16.65
N VAL A 394 32.25 -9.96 16.27
CA VAL A 394 30.85 -9.49 16.08
C VAL A 394 30.03 -9.75 17.34
#